data_f6b2124f83eedf7c807848e114c2ec89
#
_entry.id   f6b2124f83eedf7c807848e114c2ec89
#
_cell.length_a   1.000
_cell.length_b   1.000
_cell.length_c   1.000
_cell.angle_alpha   90.00
_cell.angle_beta   90.00
_cell.angle_gamma   90.00
#
_symmetry.space_group_name_H-M   'P 1'
#
loop_
_entity.id
_entity.type
_entity.pdbx_description
1 polymer ?
#
loop_
_entity_poly.entity_id
_entity_poly.type
_entity_poly.pdbx_seq_one_letter_code
_entity_poly.pdbx_strand_id
1 'polypeptide(L)'
;MKKAVIVLSGGIDSVCMGAILKAKYDLYGITFSYGQRANQEIKSAKKIGKILKLKEHKILDINFMKNLYGESNVLTSSKKKIPSEFDYSIVVPIRNAVFLSVATAWAFTLKASLVGYGAHTEDKKYPDCRPAFAKKIESAFNQGEIDGIEKKLRKKIKIWSPYIARISKKELVCRGHKILGDEIFRTWSCYLNKKAQCGNCESCNNRKNAFSKARINDKTKYLK
;
A
#
# COMPACT_ATOMS: atom_id res chain seq x y z
N MET A 1 7.52 4.15 21.72
CA MET A 1 7.42 2.95 20.85
C MET A 1 8.48 3.00 19.73
N LYS A 2 8.78 1.88 19.05
CA LYS A 2 9.62 1.89 17.84
C LYS A 2 8.89 2.62 16.72
N LYS A 3 9.62 3.33 15.85
CA LYS A 3 9.03 4.02 14.69
C LYS A 3 8.96 3.10 13.47
N ALA A 4 7.87 3.21 12.71
CA ALA A 4 7.73 2.58 11.40
C ALA A 4 7.17 3.57 10.37
N VAL A 5 7.68 3.51 9.14
CA VAL A 5 7.09 4.19 7.99
C VAL A 5 6.21 3.20 7.24
N ILE A 6 5.00 3.58 6.89
CA ILE A 6 4.08 2.75 6.10
C ILE A 6 3.74 3.43 4.78
N VAL A 7 3.81 2.67 3.68
CA VAL A 7 3.24 3.08 2.40
C VAL A 7 1.73 2.93 2.49
N LEU A 8 1.02 4.05 2.63
CA LEU A 8 -0.42 4.12 2.84
C LEU A 8 -1.10 4.62 1.56
N SER A 9 -1.59 3.70 0.73
CA SER A 9 -2.28 4.06 -0.52
C SER A 9 -3.73 4.51 -0.31
N GLY A 10 -4.35 4.18 0.82
CA GLY A 10 -5.79 4.35 1.06
C GLY A 10 -6.63 3.15 0.61
N GLY A 11 -6.01 2.18 -0.07
CA GLY A 11 -6.60 0.88 -0.37
C GLY A 11 -6.67 -0.03 0.87
N ILE A 12 -7.59 -1.00 0.84
CA ILE A 12 -7.89 -1.86 1.99
C ILE A 12 -6.65 -2.57 2.55
N ASP A 13 -5.74 -3.02 1.69
CA ASP A 13 -4.57 -3.82 2.09
C ASP A 13 -3.57 -2.98 2.90
N SER A 14 -3.22 -1.78 2.41
CA SER A 14 -2.33 -0.86 3.10
C SER A 14 -2.91 -0.35 4.43
N VAL A 15 -4.22 -0.17 4.47
CA VAL A 15 -4.95 0.29 5.67
C VAL A 15 -4.98 -0.79 6.74
N CYS A 16 -5.35 -2.03 6.38
CA CYS A 16 -5.35 -3.16 7.32
C CYS A 16 -3.93 -3.46 7.83
N MET A 17 -2.93 -3.37 6.95
CA MET A 17 -1.52 -3.49 7.33
C MET A 17 -1.13 -2.42 8.36
N GLY A 18 -1.48 -1.16 8.11
CA GLY A 18 -1.24 -0.06 9.06
C GLY A 18 -1.92 -0.28 10.42
N ALA A 19 -3.18 -0.75 10.41
CA ALA A 19 -3.91 -1.07 11.64
C ALA A 19 -3.20 -2.15 12.48
N ILE A 20 -2.69 -3.20 11.83
CA ILE A 20 -1.93 -4.27 12.51
C ILE A 20 -0.63 -3.73 13.12
N LEU A 21 0.11 -2.91 12.36
CA LEU A 21 1.41 -2.40 12.81
C LEU A 21 1.29 -1.37 13.94
N LYS A 22 0.15 -0.66 14.02
CA LYS A 22 -0.09 0.37 15.03
C LYS A 22 0.02 -0.15 16.46
N ALA A 23 -0.27 -1.41 16.70
CA ALA A 23 -0.16 -2.02 18.03
C ALA A 23 1.28 -2.06 18.57
N LYS A 24 2.29 -1.95 17.68
CA LYS A 24 3.72 -2.13 18.04
C LYS A 24 4.60 -0.94 17.69
N TYR A 25 4.09 0.01 16.87
CA TYR A 25 4.89 1.09 16.31
C TYR A 25 4.17 2.44 16.39
N ASP A 26 4.94 3.50 16.57
CA ASP A 26 4.55 4.85 16.19
C ASP A 26 4.62 4.95 14.68
N LEU A 27 3.47 5.12 14.04
CA LEU A 27 3.36 5.08 12.58
C LEU A 27 3.55 6.45 11.94
N TYR A 28 4.34 6.47 10.89
CA TYR A 28 4.52 7.58 9.95
C TYR A 28 4.03 7.11 8.58
N GLY A 29 3.09 7.83 7.99
CA GLY A 29 2.47 7.44 6.72
C GLY A 29 3.08 8.18 5.54
N ILE A 30 3.27 7.48 4.43
CA ILE A 30 3.63 8.08 3.15
C ILE A 30 2.65 7.63 2.08
N THR A 31 2.07 8.59 1.37
CA THR A 31 1.13 8.37 0.26
C THR A 31 1.70 9.00 -0.99
N PHE A 32 1.62 8.29 -2.11
CA PHE A 32 2.16 8.75 -3.39
C PHE A 32 1.05 9.16 -4.35
N SER A 33 1.21 10.34 -4.96
CA SER A 33 0.51 10.78 -6.16
C SER A 33 1.44 10.57 -7.33
N TYR A 34 1.23 9.51 -8.14
CA TYR A 34 2.10 9.13 -9.25
C TYR A 34 1.41 9.21 -10.61
N GLY A 35 0.32 9.99 -10.67
CA GLY A 35 -0.51 10.11 -11.87
C GLY A 35 -1.51 8.97 -12.07
N GLN A 36 -1.82 8.22 -10.99
CA GLN A 36 -2.86 7.19 -11.01
C GLN A 36 -4.23 7.79 -11.32
N ARG A 37 -5.06 7.01 -12.02
CA ARG A 37 -6.43 7.42 -12.37
C ARG A 37 -7.33 7.68 -11.15
N ALA A 38 -7.12 6.95 -10.06
CA ALA A 38 -7.98 6.97 -8.88
C ALA A 38 -7.49 7.95 -7.79
N ASN A 39 -7.71 9.26 -7.96
CA ASN A 39 -7.39 10.26 -6.94
C ASN A 39 -8.17 10.08 -5.63
N GLN A 40 -9.26 9.31 -5.63
CA GLN A 40 -10.02 8.97 -4.43
C GLN A 40 -9.20 8.15 -3.42
N GLU A 41 -8.20 7.39 -3.88
CA GLU A 41 -7.26 6.69 -3.00
C GLU A 41 -6.54 7.67 -2.07
N ILE A 42 -6.04 8.79 -2.60
CA ILE A 42 -5.33 9.82 -1.81
C ILE A 42 -6.27 10.45 -0.77
N LYS A 43 -7.54 10.72 -1.16
CA LYS A 43 -8.54 11.24 -0.21
C LYS A 43 -8.83 10.23 0.90
N SER A 44 -8.93 8.94 0.54
CA SER A 44 -9.08 7.84 1.50
C SER A 44 -7.87 7.76 2.42
N ALA A 45 -6.66 7.78 1.88
CA ALA A 45 -5.42 7.75 2.67
C ALA A 45 -5.36 8.89 3.71
N LYS A 46 -5.73 10.12 3.32
CA LYS A 46 -5.81 11.27 4.25
C LYS A 46 -6.75 11.02 5.43
N LYS A 47 -7.96 10.50 5.15
CA LYS A 47 -8.96 10.18 6.19
C LYS A 47 -8.46 9.07 7.11
N ILE A 48 -7.97 7.98 6.52
CA ILE A 48 -7.45 6.83 7.26
C ILE A 48 -6.21 7.18 8.07
N GLY A 49 -5.33 8.05 7.58
CA GLY A 49 -4.18 8.52 8.33
C GLY A 49 -4.56 9.16 9.68
N LYS A 50 -5.67 9.92 9.69
CA LYS A 50 -6.23 10.47 10.94
C LYS A 50 -6.78 9.37 11.86
N ILE A 51 -7.53 8.39 11.30
CA ILE A 51 -8.10 7.25 12.06
C ILE A 51 -6.98 6.40 12.66
N LEU A 52 -5.92 6.14 11.92
CA LEU A 52 -4.74 5.44 12.41
C LEU A 52 -3.91 6.28 13.40
N LYS A 53 -4.23 7.57 13.58
CA LYS A 53 -3.47 8.51 14.43
C LYS A 53 -1.97 8.47 14.07
N LEU A 54 -1.67 8.62 12.78
CA LEU A 54 -0.28 8.71 12.31
C LEU A 54 0.42 9.89 12.98
N LYS A 55 1.68 9.72 13.37
CA LYS A 55 2.50 10.81 13.94
C LYS A 55 2.76 11.90 12.91
N GLU A 56 2.96 11.50 11.68
CA GLU A 56 3.08 12.38 10.51
C GLU A 56 2.55 11.63 9.27
N HIS A 57 1.94 12.36 8.33
CA HIS A 57 1.48 11.80 7.07
C HIS A 57 1.94 12.68 5.91
N LYS A 58 2.91 12.20 5.14
CA LYS A 58 3.38 12.87 3.93
C LYS A 58 2.61 12.39 2.72
N ILE A 59 2.23 13.34 1.86
CA ILE A 59 1.66 13.05 0.54
C ILE A 59 2.64 13.62 -0.47
N LEU A 60 3.30 12.73 -1.20
CA LEU A 60 4.34 13.11 -2.14
C LEU A 60 3.81 13.04 -3.56
N ASP A 61 4.04 14.11 -4.30
CA ASP A 61 3.82 14.16 -5.73
C ASP A 61 5.06 13.61 -6.45
N ILE A 62 4.85 12.49 -7.16
CA ILE A 62 5.84 11.84 -8.01
C ILE A 62 5.24 11.63 -9.41
N ASN A 63 4.46 12.59 -9.90
CA ASN A 63 3.75 12.51 -11.18
C ASN A 63 4.68 12.33 -12.39
N PHE A 64 5.98 12.61 -12.25
CA PHE A 64 6.97 12.28 -13.29
C PHE A 64 6.94 10.78 -13.67
N MET A 65 6.52 9.90 -12.78
CA MET A 65 6.36 8.48 -13.10
C MET A 65 5.32 8.24 -14.20
N LYS A 66 4.27 9.07 -14.26
CA LYS A 66 3.29 8.99 -15.35
C LYS A 66 3.95 9.24 -16.72
N ASN A 67 4.89 10.18 -16.78
CA ASN A 67 5.61 10.47 -18.02
C ASN A 67 6.52 9.29 -18.43
N LEU A 68 7.13 8.61 -17.47
CA LEU A 68 7.96 7.43 -17.72
C LEU A 68 7.11 6.23 -18.18
N TYR A 69 5.97 6.00 -17.59
CA TYR A 69 5.10 4.87 -17.95
C TYR A 69 4.24 5.15 -19.18
N GLY A 70 3.92 6.42 -19.47
CA GLY A 70 3.11 6.83 -20.59
C GLY A 70 1.78 6.08 -20.67
N GLU A 71 1.46 5.61 -21.87
CA GLU A 71 0.27 4.78 -22.13
C GLU A 71 0.52 3.27 -21.97
N SER A 72 1.70 2.84 -21.46
CA SER A 72 2.03 1.42 -21.30
C SER A 72 1.14 0.70 -20.30
N ASN A 73 0.60 1.41 -19.29
CA ASN A 73 -0.13 0.84 -18.17
C ASN A 73 -1.55 1.42 -18.02
N VAL A 74 -2.54 0.56 -17.73
CA VAL A 74 -3.94 0.99 -17.57
C VAL A 74 -4.19 1.85 -16.34
N LEU A 75 -3.34 1.80 -15.32
CA LEU A 75 -3.51 2.58 -14.09
C LEU A 75 -3.07 4.04 -14.26
N THR A 76 -2.21 4.33 -15.23
CA THR A 76 -1.73 5.69 -15.56
C THR A 76 -2.34 6.22 -16.85
N SER A 77 -2.78 5.35 -17.75
CA SER A 77 -3.44 5.72 -19.00
C SER A 77 -4.90 6.09 -18.80
N SER A 78 -5.36 7.19 -19.40
CA SER A 78 -6.77 7.57 -19.45
C SER A 78 -7.55 6.85 -20.56
N LYS A 79 -6.87 6.33 -21.57
CA LYS A 79 -7.46 5.77 -22.80
C LYS A 79 -7.76 4.27 -22.69
N LYS A 80 -6.96 3.53 -21.94
CA LYS A 80 -7.10 2.08 -21.83
C LYS A 80 -8.28 1.66 -20.96
N LYS A 81 -8.99 0.60 -21.38
CA LYS A 81 -10.05 -0.03 -20.58
C LYS A 81 -9.45 -0.76 -19.39
N ILE A 82 -10.04 -0.57 -18.21
CA ILE A 82 -9.64 -1.29 -16.99
C ILE A 82 -10.25 -2.67 -17.02
N PRO A 83 -9.44 -3.76 -16.85
CA PRO A 83 -9.94 -5.12 -16.87
C PRO A 83 -10.74 -5.46 -15.60
N SER A 84 -11.64 -6.44 -15.73
CA SER A 84 -12.41 -7.03 -14.62
C SER A 84 -11.66 -8.10 -13.86
N GLU A 85 -10.63 -8.68 -14.48
CA GLU A 85 -9.77 -9.72 -13.95
C GLU A 85 -8.30 -9.31 -14.06
N PHE A 86 -7.41 -10.11 -13.47
CA PHE A 86 -5.98 -9.84 -13.57
C PHE A 86 -5.51 -9.92 -15.02
N ASP A 87 -4.97 -8.82 -15.50
CA ASP A 87 -4.24 -8.69 -16.75
C ASP A 87 -2.91 -7.97 -16.48
N TYR A 88 -1.85 -8.34 -17.20
CA TYR A 88 -0.52 -7.79 -16.94
C TYR A 88 -0.44 -6.27 -17.19
N SER A 89 -1.36 -5.70 -17.95
CA SER A 89 -1.46 -4.25 -18.18
C SER A 89 -1.75 -3.43 -16.92
N ILE A 90 -2.21 -4.05 -15.82
CA ILE A 90 -2.36 -3.38 -14.52
C ILE A 90 -1.06 -3.36 -13.69
N VAL A 91 -0.05 -4.11 -14.10
CA VAL A 91 1.24 -4.16 -13.42
C VAL A 91 2.08 -2.95 -13.82
N VAL A 92 2.21 -2.00 -12.92
CA VAL A 92 3.12 -0.84 -13.11
C VAL A 92 4.54 -1.32 -12.83
N PRO A 93 5.46 -1.28 -13.81
CA PRO A 93 6.81 -1.84 -13.66
C PRO A 93 7.54 -1.31 -12.42
N ILE A 94 8.02 -2.19 -11.56
CA ILE A 94 8.82 -1.92 -10.35
C ILE A 94 8.29 -0.77 -9.46
N ARG A 95 6.97 -0.52 -9.49
CA ARG A 95 6.37 0.58 -8.71
C ARG A 95 6.70 0.48 -7.22
N ASN A 96 6.65 -0.72 -6.64
CA ASN A 96 6.97 -0.90 -5.23
C ASN A 96 8.45 -0.63 -4.94
N ALA A 97 9.39 -0.84 -5.88
CA ALA A 97 10.77 -0.43 -5.70
C ALA A 97 10.89 1.08 -5.47
N VAL A 98 10.23 1.89 -6.32
CA VAL A 98 10.24 3.35 -6.18
C VAL A 98 9.63 3.78 -4.84
N PHE A 99 8.45 3.24 -4.51
CA PHE A 99 7.77 3.59 -3.26
C PHE A 99 8.58 3.21 -2.02
N LEU A 100 9.18 2.03 -2.03
CA LEU A 100 10.03 1.56 -0.93
C LEU A 100 11.33 2.36 -0.81
N SER A 101 11.92 2.79 -1.93
CA SER A 101 13.13 3.62 -1.91
C SER A 101 12.87 4.95 -1.21
N VAL A 102 11.80 5.66 -1.61
CA VAL A 102 11.44 6.95 -1.01
C VAL A 102 11.02 6.79 0.46
N ALA A 103 10.21 5.76 0.77
CA ALA A 103 9.78 5.48 2.14
C ALA A 103 10.97 5.13 3.04
N THR A 104 11.96 4.39 2.54
CA THR A 104 13.15 4.00 3.29
C THR A 104 14.09 5.18 3.52
N ALA A 105 14.26 6.06 2.55
CA ALA A 105 15.03 7.31 2.74
C ALA A 105 14.43 8.12 3.91
N TRP A 106 13.11 8.28 3.96
CA TRP A 106 12.47 8.95 5.08
C TRP A 106 12.58 8.15 6.39
N ALA A 107 12.48 6.82 6.34
CA ALA A 107 12.64 5.98 7.52
C ALA A 107 14.04 6.11 8.16
N PHE A 108 15.09 6.22 7.35
CA PHE A 108 16.45 6.49 7.85
C PHE A 108 16.54 7.83 8.57
N THR A 109 15.94 8.91 8.03
CA THR A 109 15.95 10.24 8.69
C THR A 109 15.19 10.24 10.01
N LEU A 110 14.11 9.46 10.12
CA LEU A 110 13.31 9.28 11.34
C LEU A 110 13.95 8.35 12.37
N LYS A 111 15.05 7.67 12.04
CA LYS A 111 15.60 6.55 12.79
C LYS A 111 14.51 5.47 13.05
N ALA A 112 13.64 5.23 12.07
CA ALA A 112 12.68 4.15 12.09
C ALA A 112 13.40 2.81 11.87
N SER A 113 12.78 1.72 12.29
CA SER A 113 13.35 0.36 12.16
C SER A 113 12.57 -0.53 11.19
N LEU A 114 11.47 -0.02 10.62
CA LEU A 114 10.60 -0.78 9.74
C LEU A 114 10.00 0.12 8.67
N VAL A 115 9.92 -0.41 7.43
CA VAL A 115 9.10 0.12 6.34
C VAL A 115 8.08 -0.94 5.96
N GLY A 116 6.79 -0.57 6.01
CA GLY A 116 5.68 -1.47 5.71
C GLY A 116 4.98 -1.13 4.39
N TYR A 117 4.60 -2.16 3.61
CA TYR A 117 3.75 -2.01 2.43
C TYR A 117 2.70 -3.12 2.32
N GLY A 118 1.58 -2.86 1.65
CA GLY A 118 0.34 -3.64 1.75
C GLY A 118 0.28 -4.92 0.91
N ALA A 119 1.41 -5.54 0.50
CA ALA A 119 1.39 -6.80 -0.24
C ALA A 119 0.98 -7.99 0.65
N HIS A 120 0.18 -8.94 0.12
CA HIS A 120 -0.30 -10.14 0.79
C HIS A 120 -0.08 -11.40 -0.06
N THR A 121 -0.39 -12.60 0.47
CA THR A 121 -0.01 -13.86 -0.19
C THR A 121 -0.66 -14.09 -1.57
N GLU A 122 -1.81 -13.46 -1.85
CA GLU A 122 -2.47 -13.56 -3.15
C GLU A 122 -1.84 -12.63 -4.21
N ASP A 123 -0.94 -11.71 -3.83
CA ASP A 123 -0.21 -10.82 -4.76
C ASP A 123 0.97 -11.53 -5.47
N LYS A 124 0.97 -12.86 -5.52
CA LYS A 124 2.03 -13.65 -6.19
C LYS A 124 2.22 -13.32 -7.68
N LYS A 125 1.19 -12.76 -8.32
CA LYS A 125 1.23 -12.32 -9.73
C LYS A 125 2.05 -11.03 -9.93
N TYR A 126 2.35 -10.28 -8.86
CA TYR A 126 3.15 -9.06 -8.88
C TYR A 126 4.56 -9.37 -8.34
N PRO A 127 5.60 -9.41 -9.20
CA PRO A 127 6.94 -9.81 -8.78
C PRO A 127 7.51 -8.96 -7.64
N ASP A 128 7.25 -7.64 -7.65
CA ASP A 128 7.71 -6.68 -6.63
C ASP A 128 6.92 -6.71 -5.32
N CYS A 129 5.90 -7.58 -5.22
CA CYS A 129 5.20 -7.91 -3.98
C CYS A 129 5.79 -9.12 -3.25
N ARG A 130 6.57 -9.96 -3.94
CA ARG A 130 7.06 -11.25 -3.42
C ARG A 130 8.10 -11.07 -2.31
N PRO A 131 8.15 -11.98 -1.30
CA PRO A 131 9.13 -11.91 -0.21
C PRO A 131 10.59 -11.89 -0.67
N ALA A 132 10.92 -12.60 -1.76
CA ALA A 132 12.27 -12.59 -2.31
C ALA A 132 12.71 -11.21 -2.81
N PHE A 133 11.80 -10.46 -3.47
CA PHE A 133 12.06 -9.08 -3.86
C PHE A 133 12.28 -8.18 -2.64
N ALA A 134 11.37 -8.27 -1.65
CA ALA A 134 11.45 -7.47 -0.43
C ALA A 134 12.76 -7.70 0.34
N LYS A 135 13.23 -8.95 0.41
CA LYS A 135 14.52 -9.29 1.04
C LYS A 135 15.72 -8.68 0.30
N LYS A 136 15.70 -8.73 -1.03
CA LYS A 136 16.79 -8.17 -1.84
C LYS A 136 16.87 -6.64 -1.72
N ILE A 137 15.74 -5.95 -1.80
CA ILE A 137 15.69 -4.49 -1.70
C ILE A 137 16.03 -4.01 -0.28
N GLU A 138 15.61 -4.75 0.77
CA GLU A 138 16.03 -4.52 2.16
C GLU A 138 17.54 -4.58 2.31
N SER A 139 18.16 -5.61 1.72
CA SER A 139 19.62 -5.77 1.75
C SER A 139 20.32 -4.60 1.05
N ALA A 140 19.84 -4.21 -0.14
CA ALA A 140 20.40 -3.11 -0.90
C ALA A 140 20.33 -1.77 -0.14
N PHE A 141 19.19 -1.46 0.49
CA PHE A 141 19.04 -0.24 1.27
C PHE A 141 19.94 -0.20 2.51
N ASN A 142 20.05 -1.31 3.24
CA ASN A 142 20.93 -1.36 4.41
C ASN A 142 22.41 -1.31 4.01
N GLN A 143 22.77 -1.89 2.87
CA GLN A 143 24.14 -1.80 2.33
C GLN A 143 24.46 -0.36 1.90
N GLY A 144 23.50 0.33 1.25
CA GLY A 144 23.67 1.72 0.82
C GLY A 144 23.80 2.74 1.97
N GLU A 145 23.42 2.38 3.20
CA GLU A 145 23.50 3.24 4.39
C GLU A 145 24.37 2.59 5.50
N ILE A 146 25.26 1.65 5.12
CA ILE A 146 25.99 0.83 6.08
C ILE A 146 26.79 1.65 7.09
N ASP A 147 27.52 2.67 6.62
CA ASP A 147 28.36 3.52 7.49
C ASP A 147 27.54 4.31 8.51
N GLY A 148 26.34 4.80 8.09
CA GLY A 148 25.43 5.49 8.98
C GLY A 148 24.82 4.56 10.03
N ILE A 149 24.63 3.30 9.69
CA ILE A 149 24.11 2.27 10.61
C ILE A 149 25.22 1.88 11.61
N GLU A 150 26.43 1.63 11.17
CA GLU A 150 27.57 1.28 12.03
C GLU A 150 27.91 2.41 13.00
N LYS A 151 27.89 3.65 12.53
CA LYS A 151 28.07 4.84 13.37
C LYS A 151 26.85 5.17 14.26
N LYS A 152 25.80 4.32 14.28
CA LYS A 152 24.55 4.51 15.05
C LYS A 152 23.80 5.82 14.73
N LEU A 153 24.09 6.46 13.60
CA LEU A 153 23.36 7.63 13.09
C LEU A 153 22.02 7.22 12.52
N ARG A 154 21.92 6.01 11.95
CA ARG A 154 20.71 5.39 11.38
C ARG A 154 20.39 4.07 12.08
N LYS A 155 19.19 3.58 11.90
CA LYS A 155 18.81 2.23 12.31
C LYS A 155 18.72 1.32 11.09
N LYS A 156 19.16 0.08 11.22
CA LYS A 156 18.90 -0.96 10.21
C LYS A 156 17.41 -1.06 9.95
N ILE A 157 17.01 -1.00 8.69
CA ILE A 157 15.62 -1.07 8.25
C ILE A 157 15.24 -2.52 7.98
N LYS A 158 14.04 -2.90 8.39
CA LYS A 158 13.34 -4.11 7.95
C LYS A 158 12.21 -3.72 7.01
N ILE A 159 12.17 -4.33 5.83
CA ILE A 159 11.02 -4.26 4.93
C ILE A 159 10.01 -5.32 5.38
N TRP A 160 8.76 -4.90 5.57
CA TRP A 160 7.72 -5.80 6.04
C TRP A 160 6.44 -5.66 5.21
N SER A 161 5.79 -6.79 4.99
CA SER A 161 4.46 -6.83 4.39
C SER A 161 3.66 -8.01 4.96
N PRO A 162 2.33 -7.99 4.85
CA PRO A 162 1.50 -9.16 5.13
C PRO A 162 1.97 -10.42 4.39
N TYR A 163 2.50 -10.30 3.17
CA TYR A 163 3.02 -11.44 2.43
C TYR A 163 4.23 -12.09 3.12
N ILE A 164 5.18 -11.29 3.61
CA ILE A 164 6.34 -11.79 4.37
C ILE A 164 5.88 -12.51 5.63
N ALA A 165 4.82 -12.01 6.26
CA ALA A 165 4.19 -12.62 7.44
C ALA A 165 3.24 -13.78 7.11
N ARG A 166 3.15 -14.21 5.83
CA ARG A 166 2.26 -15.26 5.32
C ARG A 166 0.77 -15.01 5.58
N ILE A 167 0.36 -13.74 5.65
CA ILE A 167 -1.02 -13.32 5.88
C ILE A 167 -1.74 -13.26 4.52
N SER A 168 -2.86 -13.97 4.40
CA SER A 168 -3.75 -13.92 3.23
C SER A 168 -4.58 -12.64 3.23
N LYS A 169 -5.15 -12.27 2.07
CA LYS A 169 -6.07 -11.13 1.97
C LYS A 169 -7.29 -11.29 2.89
N LYS A 170 -7.86 -12.49 2.94
CA LYS A 170 -8.93 -12.84 3.88
C LYS A 170 -8.55 -12.51 5.32
N GLU A 171 -7.42 -13.04 5.76
CA GLU A 171 -6.93 -12.85 7.14
C GLU A 171 -6.58 -11.39 7.42
N LEU A 172 -5.96 -10.71 6.45
CA LEU A 172 -5.65 -9.29 6.53
C LEU A 172 -6.91 -8.44 6.75
N VAL A 173 -7.97 -8.71 5.98
CA VAL A 173 -9.27 -8.02 6.11
C VAL A 173 -9.94 -8.35 7.44
N CYS A 174 -9.93 -9.61 7.89
CA CYS A 174 -10.45 -10.01 9.20
C CYS A 174 -9.76 -9.24 10.34
N ARG A 175 -8.43 -9.23 10.36
CA ARG A 175 -7.65 -8.52 11.38
C ARG A 175 -7.88 -7.00 11.30
N GLY A 176 -7.89 -6.44 10.09
CA GLY A 176 -8.16 -5.03 9.86
C GLY A 176 -9.55 -4.61 10.35
N HIS A 177 -10.59 -5.39 10.05
CA HIS A 177 -11.95 -5.12 10.51
C HIS A 177 -12.08 -5.23 12.04
N LYS A 178 -11.43 -6.22 12.67
CA LYS A 178 -11.41 -6.34 14.13
C LYS A 178 -10.84 -5.09 14.81
N ILE A 179 -9.87 -4.42 14.19
CA ILE A 179 -9.19 -3.24 14.77
C ILE A 179 -9.93 -1.95 14.42
N LEU A 180 -10.43 -1.83 13.19
CA LEU A 180 -10.96 -0.59 12.65
C LEU A 180 -12.50 -0.51 12.70
N GLY A 181 -13.18 -1.65 12.88
CA GLY A 181 -14.64 -1.70 12.74
C GLY A 181 -15.09 -1.22 11.36
N ASP A 182 -16.16 -0.44 11.33
CA ASP A 182 -16.74 0.10 10.09
C ASP A 182 -15.85 1.12 9.36
N GLU A 183 -14.81 1.64 10.02
CA GLU A 183 -13.86 2.55 9.36
C GLU A 183 -13.11 1.90 8.18
N ILE A 184 -13.04 0.54 8.13
CA ILE A 184 -12.47 -0.20 7.02
C ILE A 184 -13.21 0.08 5.69
N PHE A 185 -14.52 0.38 5.73
CA PHE A 185 -15.32 0.66 4.54
C PHE A 185 -15.04 2.05 3.93
N ARG A 186 -14.29 2.91 4.61
CA ARG A 186 -13.79 4.19 4.08
C ARG A 186 -12.60 4.05 3.15
N THR A 187 -12.05 2.83 3.01
CA THR A 187 -10.95 2.53 2.09
C THR A 187 -11.43 2.56 0.63
N TRP A 188 -10.53 2.91 -0.28
CA TRP A 188 -10.81 2.97 -1.71
C TRP A 188 -9.99 1.95 -2.46
N SER A 189 -10.62 1.06 -3.20
CA SER A 189 -9.95 0.03 -4.00
C SER A 189 -10.11 0.23 -5.50
N CYS A 190 -11.18 0.93 -5.93
CA CYS A 190 -11.53 1.07 -7.34
C CYS A 190 -10.46 1.84 -8.13
N TYR A 191 -10.11 1.33 -9.31
CA TYR A 191 -9.18 2.00 -10.23
C TYR A 191 -9.80 3.22 -10.95
N LEU A 192 -11.12 3.41 -10.84
CA LEU A 192 -11.81 4.57 -11.42
C LEU A 192 -11.96 5.70 -10.40
N ASN A 193 -11.91 6.94 -10.92
CA ASN A 193 -12.09 8.15 -10.12
C ASN A 193 -13.56 8.64 -10.18
N LYS A 194 -14.48 7.86 -9.61
CA LYS A 194 -15.91 8.17 -9.57
C LYS A 194 -16.38 8.52 -8.15
N LYS A 195 -17.67 8.89 -7.98
CA LYS A 195 -18.27 9.22 -6.66
C LYS A 195 -18.39 7.98 -5.75
N ALA A 196 -18.56 6.78 -6.35
CA ALA A 196 -18.58 5.48 -5.67
C ALA A 196 -17.68 4.50 -6.42
N GLN A 197 -17.32 3.39 -5.77
CA GLN A 197 -16.51 2.33 -6.39
C GLN A 197 -17.33 1.64 -7.49
N CYS A 198 -16.70 1.29 -8.62
CA CYS A 198 -17.47 0.78 -9.78
C CYS A 198 -18.06 -0.63 -9.57
N GLY A 199 -17.51 -1.41 -8.67
CA GLY A 199 -18.00 -2.75 -8.34
C GLY A 199 -17.61 -3.86 -9.31
N ASN A 200 -16.95 -3.56 -10.45
CA ASN A 200 -16.69 -4.53 -11.52
C ASN A 200 -15.25 -4.51 -12.09
N CYS A 201 -14.36 -3.59 -11.67
CA CYS A 201 -12.96 -3.69 -12.03
C CYS A 201 -12.27 -4.76 -11.17
N GLU A 202 -11.09 -5.21 -11.61
CA GLU A 202 -10.30 -6.27 -10.94
C GLU A 202 -10.17 -6.01 -9.43
N SER A 203 -9.80 -4.79 -9.03
CA SER A 203 -9.62 -4.45 -7.61
C SER A 203 -10.94 -4.42 -6.82
N CYS A 204 -12.07 -4.01 -7.44
CA CYS A 204 -13.38 -4.11 -6.80
C CYS A 204 -13.81 -5.57 -6.62
N ASN A 205 -13.56 -6.43 -7.60
CA ASN A 205 -13.85 -7.87 -7.51
C ASN A 205 -13.01 -8.52 -6.41
N ASN A 206 -11.71 -8.21 -6.34
CA ASN A 206 -10.82 -8.68 -5.28
C ASN A 206 -11.27 -8.20 -3.89
N ARG A 207 -11.77 -6.95 -3.78
CA ARG A 207 -12.33 -6.42 -2.53
C ARG A 207 -13.58 -7.20 -2.09
N LYS A 208 -14.58 -7.34 -2.98
CA LYS A 208 -15.81 -8.10 -2.70
C LYS A 208 -15.49 -9.54 -2.26
N ASN A 209 -14.60 -10.21 -3.00
CA ASN A 209 -14.16 -11.57 -2.68
C ASN A 209 -13.46 -11.66 -1.32
N ALA A 210 -12.67 -10.65 -0.94
CA ALA A 210 -12.00 -10.63 0.35
C ALA A 210 -12.99 -10.52 1.51
N PHE A 211 -13.97 -9.62 1.43
CA PHE A 211 -15.03 -9.48 2.44
C PHE A 211 -15.91 -10.74 2.53
N SER A 212 -16.33 -11.29 1.37
CA SER A 212 -17.08 -12.54 1.33
C SER A 212 -16.35 -13.70 2.00
N LYS A 213 -15.07 -13.94 1.63
CA LYS A 213 -14.23 -14.96 2.26
C LYS A 213 -14.01 -14.71 3.75
N ALA A 214 -13.96 -13.47 4.17
CA ALA A 214 -13.83 -13.06 5.57
C ALA A 214 -15.17 -13.20 6.35
N ARG A 215 -16.29 -13.46 5.66
CA ARG A 215 -17.65 -13.47 6.23
C ARG A 215 -18.03 -12.13 6.88
N ILE A 216 -17.58 -11.03 6.27
CA ILE A 216 -17.88 -9.66 6.70
C ILE A 216 -18.84 -9.06 5.67
N ASN A 217 -19.97 -8.49 6.13
CA ASN A 217 -20.88 -7.77 5.25
C ASN A 217 -20.19 -6.50 4.73
N ASP A 218 -19.96 -6.43 3.42
CA ASP A 218 -19.30 -5.29 2.77
C ASP A 218 -20.28 -4.11 2.63
N LYS A 219 -20.16 -3.13 3.52
CA LYS A 219 -20.95 -1.88 3.52
C LYS A 219 -20.45 -0.85 2.51
N THR A 220 -19.51 -1.22 1.63
CA THR A 220 -18.96 -0.31 0.61
C THR A 220 -20.05 0.09 -0.40
N LYS A 221 -20.14 1.39 -0.69
CA LYS A 221 -21.05 1.88 -1.74
C LYS A 221 -20.43 1.61 -3.12
N TYR A 222 -21.11 0.81 -3.92
CA TYR A 222 -20.79 0.57 -5.32
C TYR A 222 -21.77 1.32 -6.23
N LEU A 223 -21.33 1.64 -7.45
CA LEU A 223 -22.23 2.12 -8.50
C LEU A 223 -23.21 1.00 -8.86
N LYS A 224 -24.45 1.38 -9.11
CA LYS A 224 -25.47 0.51 -9.68
C LYS A 224 -25.23 0.31 -11.17
#